data_b0459c1ad3f0614a6b62d90e13bca790
#
_entry.id   b0459c1ad3f0614a6b62d90e13bca790
#
_cell.length_a   1.000
_cell.length_b   1.000
_cell.length_c   1.000
_cell.angle_alpha   90.00
_cell.angle_beta   90.00
_cell.angle_gamma   90.00
#
_symmetry.space_group_name_H-M   'P 1'
#
loop_
_entity.id
_entity.type
_entity.pdbx_description
1 polymer ?
#
loop_
_entity_poly.entity_id
_entity_poly.type
_entity_poly.pdbx_seq_one_letter_code
_entity_poly.pdbx_strand_id
1 'polypeptide(L)'
;MPSVVLAVMLVLHVTMWIWLSARFVHLLQLESYQNRMYLRAIARNPRTALLPVLWAGAAALAAEGAVWLLVKDAFVAAVAAPLCALGIGFAVALMLSGRRQKKPLVYTARVKRLTAALALVCILYAWGAWALFGAARPVAAMELVLAAGIALVPVFVLLAALVNYPFEQLFKRRYFLGAKAKLAAREGLIRIGITGSYGKTSAKHMLGTILARRYRTLITPKSYNTPMGVSRVILENDLEGLEVFVCEMGARYRGDIRELCGLVRPRYGLITSIGKQHLETFNTLDAVVSTKFELVEALPEDGCAFFPADNEICLGLYDRTETDKALFGFDGQGRMLDIAVDDYRPGPNGSSFTLIDREGSTVRCTTALLGRHNVQNILGAACVARKLGLTLDEIAEGIAQIEPVEHRLQLIRGANGVTVIDDAFNANPEGAQVALEVLASFTGGRRIIVTPGLVELGKEEAELNRGFGRAMAISVDEAILVGAPARIAPLREGLLEEGFDREHIHEVPGLQEATEAIARLARPGDTVLFENDLPDNYDG
;
A
#
# COMPACT_ATOMS: atom_id res chain seq x y z
N MET A 1 25.32 -44.90 -12.78
CA MET A 1 25.89 -43.57 -12.60
C MET A 1 26.72 -43.56 -11.31
N PRO A 2 27.95 -43.06 -11.27
CA PRO A 2 28.71 -42.95 -10.02
C PRO A 2 27.93 -42.09 -9.01
N SER A 3 27.91 -42.49 -7.75
CA SER A 3 27.14 -41.79 -6.68
C SER A 3 27.47 -40.29 -6.56
N VAL A 4 28.70 -39.91 -6.83
CA VAL A 4 29.15 -38.51 -6.83
C VAL A 4 28.51 -37.70 -7.95
N VAL A 5 28.41 -38.24 -9.18
CA VAL A 5 27.79 -37.54 -10.31
C VAL A 5 26.29 -37.32 -10.04
N LEU A 6 25.61 -38.33 -9.51
CA LEU A 6 24.22 -38.23 -9.10
C LEU A 6 23.99 -37.14 -8.04
N ALA A 7 24.82 -37.12 -7.00
CA ALA A 7 24.73 -36.10 -5.94
C ALA A 7 24.91 -34.67 -6.49
N VAL A 8 25.90 -34.49 -7.39
CA VAL A 8 26.15 -33.21 -8.05
C VAL A 8 24.93 -32.78 -8.87
N MET A 9 24.32 -33.66 -9.66
CA MET A 9 23.12 -33.35 -10.46
C MET A 9 21.93 -32.98 -9.60
N LEU A 10 21.67 -33.66 -8.49
CA LEU A 10 20.62 -33.33 -7.55
C LEU A 10 20.83 -31.93 -6.96
N VAL A 11 22.07 -31.60 -6.55
CA VAL A 11 22.42 -30.28 -6.02
C VAL A 11 22.19 -29.18 -7.07
N LEU A 12 22.58 -29.42 -8.30
CA LEU A 12 22.41 -28.45 -9.40
C LEU A 12 20.92 -28.21 -9.70
N HIS A 13 20.07 -29.25 -9.71
CA HIS A 13 18.63 -29.09 -9.89
C HIS A 13 17.99 -28.27 -8.75
N VAL A 14 18.32 -28.57 -7.49
CA VAL A 14 17.84 -27.82 -6.33
C VAL A 14 18.25 -26.34 -6.43
N THR A 15 19.50 -26.06 -6.78
CA THR A 15 20.03 -24.72 -6.94
C THR A 15 19.29 -23.96 -8.05
N MET A 16 19.07 -24.60 -9.19
CA MET A 16 18.34 -24.05 -10.32
C MET A 16 16.89 -23.72 -9.94
N TRP A 17 16.17 -24.63 -9.27
CA TRP A 17 14.79 -24.38 -8.85
C TRP A 17 14.70 -23.23 -7.85
N ILE A 18 15.64 -23.12 -6.90
CA ILE A 18 15.69 -21.99 -5.95
C ILE A 18 15.89 -20.68 -6.71
N TRP A 19 16.78 -20.66 -7.72
CA TRP A 19 16.99 -19.45 -8.52
C TRP A 19 15.75 -19.07 -9.33
N LEU A 20 15.14 -20.02 -10.06
CA LEU A 20 13.88 -19.82 -10.77
C LEU A 20 12.76 -19.32 -9.85
N SER A 21 12.73 -19.80 -8.61
CA SER A 21 11.74 -19.44 -7.61
C SER A 21 11.85 -17.97 -7.16
N ALA A 22 13.00 -17.31 -7.33
CA ALA A 22 13.22 -15.93 -6.87
C ALA A 22 12.14 -14.96 -7.39
N ARG A 23 11.72 -15.13 -8.67
CA ARG A 23 10.62 -14.34 -9.25
C ARG A 23 9.28 -14.58 -8.54
N PHE A 24 8.96 -15.81 -8.21
CA PHE A 24 7.71 -16.18 -7.55
C PHE A 24 7.72 -15.82 -6.06
N VAL A 25 8.88 -15.89 -5.40
CA VAL A 25 9.08 -15.34 -4.05
C VAL A 25 8.89 -13.83 -4.05
N HIS A 26 9.40 -13.13 -5.06
CA HIS A 26 9.18 -11.71 -5.24
C HIS A 26 7.69 -11.38 -5.45
N LEU A 27 7.00 -12.10 -6.34
CA LEU A 27 5.57 -11.95 -6.54
C LEU A 27 4.79 -12.17 -5.24
N LEU A 28 5.14 -13.20 -4.46
CA LEU A 28 4.54 -13.45 -3.16
C LEU A 28 4.84 -12.32 -2.15
N GLN A 29 6.03 -11.70 -2.23
CA GLN A 29 6.38 -10.53 -1.41
C GLN A 29 5.54 -9.31 -1.78
N LEU A 30 5.35 -9.01 -3.07
CA LEU A 30 4.49 -7.93 -3.56
C LEU A 30 3.04 -8.13 -3.13
N GLU A 31 2.54 -9.35 -3.14
CA GLU A 31 1.19 -9.71 -2.67
C GLU A 31 1.10 -9.91 -1.15
N SER A 32 2.01 -9.25 -0.39
CA SER A 32 2.03 -9.26 1.09
C SER A 32 2.03 -10.66 1.71
N TYR A 33 2.57 -11.65 1.00
CA TYR A 33 2.64 -13.07 1.38
C TYR A 33 1.26 -13.74 1.57
N GLN A 34 0.25 -13.28 0.83
CA GLN A 34 -1.07 -13.89 0.83
C GLN A 34 -1.21 -14.92 -0.30
N ASN A 35 -1.34 -16.20 0.04
CA ASN A 35 -1.39 -17.28 -0.93
C ASN A 35 -2.53 -17.12 -1.96
N ARG A 36 -3.70 -16.60 -1.55
CA ARG A 36 -4.81 -16.31 -2.47
C ARG A 36 -4.48 -15.22 -3.48
N MET A 37 -3.83 -14.15 -3.04
CA MET A 37 -3.44 -13.04 -3.91
C MET A 37 -2.31 -13.46 -4.84
N TYR A 38 -1.34 -14.25 -4.36
CA TYR A 38 -0.31 -14.88 -5.18
C TYR A 38 -0.89 -15.69 -6.34
N LEU A 39 -1.87 -16.55 -6.06
CA LEU A 39 -2.54 -17.34 -7.11
C LEU A 39 -3.34 -16.46 -8.08
N ARG A 40 -3.99 -15.40 -7.59
CA ARG A 40 -4.68 -14.43 -8.44
C ARG A 40 -3.71 -13.63 -9.31
N ALA A 41 -2.55 -13.21 -8.78
CA ALA A 41 -1.53 -12.50 -9.52
C ALA A 41 -0.96 -13.36 -10.68
N ILE A 42 -0.70 -14.66 -10.43
CA ILE A 42 -0.33 -15.60 -11.48
C ILE A 42 -1.43 -15.74 -12.53
N ALA A 43 -2.70 -15.83 -12.11
CA ALA A 43 -3.84 -15.98 -13.00
C ALA A 43 -4.14 -14.71 -13.84
N ARG A 44 -3.88 -13.53 -13.30
CA ARG A 44 -4.02 -12.24 -14.03
C ARG A 44 -3.02 -12.12 -15.19
N ASN A 45 -1.78 -12.57 -14.99
CA ASN A 45 -0.70 -12.44 -15.96
C ASN A 45 -0.01 -13.77 -16.29
N PRO A 46 -0.73 -14.78 -16.79
CA PRO A 46 -0.17 -16.11 -17.02
C PRO A 46 0.95 -16.11 -18.06
N ARG A 47 0.86 -15.22 -19.07
CA ARG A 47 1.86 -15.13 -20.16
C ARG A 47 3.24 -14.70 -19.66
N THR A 48 3.30 -13.86 -18.67
CA THR A 48 4.57 -13.34 -18.13
C THR A 48 5.04 -14.08 -16.87
N ALA A 49 4.12 -14.63 -16.07
CA ALA A 49 4.44 -15.33 -14.84
C ALA A 49 4.57 -16.84 -15.03
N LEU A 50 3.54 -17.51 -15.58
CA LEU A 50 3.44 -18.96 -15.57
C LEU A 50 3.98 -19.62 -16.85
N LEU A 51 3.61 -19.10 -18.04
CA LEU A 51 3.97 -19.74 -19.30
C LEU A 51 5.49 -19.94 -19.51
N PRO A 52 6.39 -19.02 -19.13
CA PRO A 52 7.83 -19.23 -19.31
C PRO A 52 8.35 -20.49 -18.59
N VAL A 53 7.89 -20.73 -17.37
CA VAL A 53 8.34 -21.94 -16.60
C VAL A 53 7.65 -23.21 -17.07
N LEU A 54 6.40 -23.15 -17.52
CA LEU A 54 5.70 -24.29 -18.14
C LEU A 54 6.36 -24.72 -19.46
N TRP A 55 6.64 -23.75 -20.33
CA TRP A 55 7.34 -24.01 -21.60
C TRP A 55 8.78 -24.52 -21.38
N ALA A 56 9.48 -23.95 -20.38
CA ALA A 56 10.81 -24.45 -20.00
C ALA A 56 10.76 -25.88 -19.49
N GLY A 57 9.79 -26.22 -18.66
CA GLY A 57 9.59 -27.58 -18.18
C GLY A 57 9.25 -28.56 -19.32
N ALA A 58 8.35 -28.17 -20.22
CA ALA A 58 8.00 -28.98 -21.39
C ALA A 58 9.22 -29.17 -22.33
N ALA A 59 9.99 -28.12 -22.58
CA ALA A 59 11.22 -28.18 -23.39
C ALA A 59 12.29 -29.05 -22.74
N ALA A 60 12.47 -28.97 -21.40
CA ALA A 60 13.41 -29.81 -20.66
C ALA A 60 13.01 -31.27 -20.74
N LEU A 61 11.74 -31.61 -20.53
CA LEU A 61 11.23 -32.98 -20.67
C LEU A 61 11.40 -33.52 -22.09
N ALA A 62 11.13 -32.72 -23.11
CA ALA A 62 11.31 -33.10 -24.50
C ALA A 62 12.79 -33.32 -24.84
N ALA A 63 13.68 -32.43 -24.37
CA ALA A 63 15.14 -32.55 -24.59
C ALA A 63 15.71 -33.80 -23.91
N GLU A 64 15.34 -34.08 -22.65
CA GLU A 64 15.77 -35.31 -21.95
C GLU A 64 15.25 -36.57 -22.63
N GLY A 65 13.95 -36.57 -22.99
CA GLY A 65 13.38 -37.71 -23.72
C GLY A 65 14.09 -37.96 -25.07
N ALA A 66 14.42 -36.90 -25.81
CA ALA A 66 15.17 -37.02 -27.07
C ALA A 66 16.59 -37.57 -26.85
N VAL A 67 17.29 -37.11 -25.80
CA VAL A 67 18.64 -37.65 -25.48
C VAL A 67 18.56 -39.14 -25.17
N TRP A 68 17.58 -39.58 -24.36
CA TRP A 68 17.40 -41.00 -24.04
C TRP A 68 17.01 -41.87 -25.24
N LEU A 69 16.33 -41.31 -26.23
CA LEU A 69 15.95 -42.01 -27.47
C LEU A 69 17.11 -42.09 -28.49
N LEU A 70 17.92 -41.04 -28.58
CA LEU A 70 18.94 -40.89 -29.61
C LEU A 70 20.31 -41.36 -29.20
N VAL A 71 20.67 -41.27 -27.91
CA VAL A 71 21.98 -41.63 -27.38
C VAL A 71 21.97 -43.11 -26.96
N LYS A 72 22.68 -43.96 -27.69
CA LYS A 72 22.70 -45.41 -27.45
C LYS A 72 23.49 -45.80 -26.19
N ASP A 73 24.50 -45.01 -25.83
CA ASP A 73 25.27 -45.25 -24.62
C ASP A 73 24.50 -44.73 -23.39
N ALA A 74 24.06 -45.64 -22.53
CA ALA A 74 23.25 -45.32 -21.37
C ALA A 74 23.97 -44.44 -20.33
N PHE A 75 25.30 -44.52 -20.25
CA PHE A 75 26.05 -43.64 -19.34
C PHE A 75 26.13 -42.22 -19.88
N VAL A 76 26.39 -42.07 -21.17
CA VAL A 76 26.42 -40.76 -21.84
C VAL A 76 25.03 -40.12 -21.79
N ALA A 77 23.96 -40.88 -22.05
CA ALA A 77 22.60 -40.41 -21.94
C ALA A 77 22.29 -39.91 -20.53
N ALA A 78 22.64 -40.69 -19.49
CA ALA A 78 22.39 -40.32 -18.09
C ALA A 78 23.17 -39.08 -17.60
N VAL A 79 24.18 -38.63 -18.33
CA VAL A 79 24.88 -37.36 -18.03
C VAL A 79 24.37 -36.23 -18.90
N ALA A 80 24.13 -36.47 -20.17
CA ALA A 80 23.75 -35.44 -21.14
C ALA A 80 22.30 -34.94 -20.94
N ALA A 81 21.36 -35.85 -20.63
CA ALA A 81 19.96 -35.51 -20.48
C ALA A 81 19.71 -34.45 -19.37
N PRO A 82 20.16 -34.67 -18.10
CA PRO A 82 19.97 -33.68 -17.07
C PRO A 82 20.74 -32.37 -17.30
N LEU A 83 21.86 -32.39 -18.02
CA LEU A 83 22.57 -31.17 -18.41
C LEU A 83 21.75 -30.31 -19.38
N CYS A 84 21.01 -30.93 -20.30
CA CYS A 84 20.09 -30.21 -21.18
C CYS A 84 18.97 -29.52 -20.37
N ALA A 85 18.33 -30.23 -19.45
CA ALA A 85 17.30 -29.68 -18.59
C ALA A 85 17.83 -28.54 -17.70
N LEU A 86 19.01 -28.72 -17.09
CA LEU A 86 19.68 -27.68 -16.32
C LEU A 86 19.99 -26.45 -17.17
N GLY A 87 20.52 -26.64 -18.40
CA GLY A 87 20.80 -25.54 -19.34
C GLY A 87 19.54 -24.71 -19.66
N ILE A 88 18.44 -25.38 -19.95
CA ILE A 88 17.14 -24.73 -20.21
C ILE A 88 16.67 -23.97 -18.95
N GLY A 89 16.70 -24.61 -17.78
CA GLY A 89 16.25 -24.02 -16.52
C GLY A 89 17.08 -22.78 -16.14
N PHE A 90 18.41 -22.84 -16.23
CA PHE A 90 19.28 -21.69 -15.96
C PHE A 90 19.11 -20.57 -17.00
N ALA A 91 18.91 -20.88 -18.28
CA ALA A 91 18.64 -19.87 -19.30
C ALA A 91 17.36 -19.11 -19.01
N VAL A 92 16.27 -19.79 -18.63
CA VAL A 92 15.01 -19.16 -18.23
C VAL A 92 15.17 -18.38 -16.94
N ALA A 93 15.93 -18.86 -15.96
CA ALA A 93 16.22 -18.12 -14.72
C ALA A 93 16.92 -16.79 -15.03
N LEU A 94 17.92 -16.78 -15.90
CA LEU A 94 18.62 -15.58 -16.37
C LEU A 94 17.67 -14.62 -17.08
N MET A 95 16.85 -15.13 -18.01
CA MET A 95 15.87 -14.33 -18.74
C MET A 95 14.86 -13.65 -17.80
N LEU A 96 14.40 -14.36 -16.77
CA LEU A 96 13.44 -13.83 -15.82
C LEU A 96 14.08 -12.83 -14.82
N SER A 97 15.37 -13.03 -14.49
CA SER A 97 16.12 -12.13 -13.59
C SER A 97 16.46 -10.79 -14.25
N GLY A 98 16.63 -10.75 -15.58
CA GLY A 98 17.00 -9.54 -16.31
C GLY A 98 15.87 -8.54 -16.54
N ARG A 99 14.63 -8.87 -16.17
CA ARG A 99 13.49 -7.94 -16.33
C ARG A 99 13.55 -6.85 -15.26
N ARG A 100 13.57 -5.58 -15.69
CA ARG A 100 13.49 -4.43 -14.78
C ARG A 100 12.19 -4.50 -13.98
N GLN A 101 12.29 -4.36 -12.68
CA GLN A 101 11.16 -4.34 -11.74
C GLN A 101 11.18 -3.01 -10.99
N LYS A 102 10.02 -2.43 -10.74
CA LYS A 102 9.87 -1.17 -9.98
C LYS A 102 10.52 -1.28 -8.59
N LYS A 103 10.29 -2.38 -7.89
CA LYS A 103 10.96 -2.70 -6.61
C LYS A 103 11.72 -4.01 -6.71
N PRO A 104 12.99 -4.06 -6.32
CA PRO A 104 13.75 -5.31 -6.29
C PRO A 104 13.25 -6.22 -5.15
N LEU A 105 13.51 -7.53 -5.28
CA LEU A 105 13.30 -8.48 -4.18
C LEU A 105 14.17 -8.10 -2.97
N VAL A 106 13.53 -7.85 -1.84
CA VAL A 106 14.23 -7.50 -0.59
C VAL A 106 14.34 -8.73 0.30
N TYR A 107 15.57 -9.15 0.61
CA TYR A 107 15.85 -10.31 1.47
C TYR A 107 15.65 -10.00 2.96
N THR A 108 14.40 -9.72 3.33
CA THR A 108 13.99 -9.57 4.73
C THR A 108 14.17 -10.90 5.50
N ALA A 109 14.15 -10.84 6.84
CA ALA A 109 14.16 -12.05 7.67
C ALA A 109 13.04 -13.05 7.30
N ARG A 110 11.89 -12.52 6.85
CA ARG A 110 10.76 -13.32 6.36
C ARG A 110 11.08 -14.03 5.05
N VAL A 111 11.66 -13.33 4.06
CA VAL A 111 12.11 -13.94 2.80
C VAL A 111 13.18 -14.99 3.05
N LYS A 112 14.14 -14.74 3.96
CA LYS A 112 15.17 -15.72 4.32
C LYS A 112 14.57 -17.02 4.88
N ARG A 113 13.57 -16.94 5.78
CA ARG A 113 12.85 -18.13 6.28
C ARG A 113 12.06 -18.83 5.18
N LEU A 114 11.38 -18.07 4.32
CA LEU A 114 10.67 -18.64 3.16
C LEU A 114 11.62 -19.34 2.21
N THR A 115 12.80 -18.77 1.92
CA THR A 115 13.82 -19.40 1.07
C THR A 115 14.39 -20.68 1.71
N ALA A 116 14.54 -20.72 3.03
CA ALA A 116 14.93 -21.94 3.73
C ALA A 116 13.86 -23.04 3.64
N ALA A 117 12.58 -22.68 3.82
CA ALA A 117 11.47 -23.61 3.62
C ALA A 117 11.38 -24.09 2.15
N LEU A 118 11.62 -23.20 1.19
CA LEU A 118 11.67 -23.53 -0.24
C LEU A 118 12.82 -24.51 -0.54
N ALA A 119 14.01 -24.27 0.00
CA ALA A 119 15.13 -25.21 -0.16
C ALA A 119 14.77 -26.59 0.38
N LEU A 120 14.11 -26.66 1.54
CA LEU A 120 13.63 -27.92 2.11
C LEU A 120 12.64 -28.63 1.16
N VAL A 121 11.66 -27.90 0.60
CA VAL A 121 10.68 -28.46 -0.37
C VAL A 121 11.41 -28.99 -1.61
N CYS A 122 12.35 -28.24 -2.17
CA CYS A 122 13.14 -28.66 -3.34
C CYS A 122 14.00 -29.91 -3.04
N ILE A 123 14.64 -29.94 -1.87
CA ILE A 123 15.45 -31.11 -1.43
C ILE A 123 14.55 -32.33 -1.25
N LEU A 124 13.40 -32.20 -0.61
CA LEU A 124 12.46 -33.32 -0.42
C LEU A 124 11.91 -33.83 -1.75
N TYR A 125 11.65 -32.95 -2.72
CA TYR A 125 11.24 -33.34 -4.06
C TYR A 125 12.36 -34.13 -4.79
N ALA A 126 13.59 -33.62 -4.76
CA ALA A 126 14.75 -34.28 -5.34
C ALA A 126 15.04 -35.64 -4.67
N TRP A 127 14.96 -35.68 -3.34
CA TRP A 127 15.10 -36.91 -2.57
C TRP A 127 13.99 -37.92 -2.88
N GLY A 128 12.74 -37.47 -3.02
CA GLY A 128 11.61 -38.32 -3.42
C GLY A 128 11.81 -38.92 -4.80
N ALA A 129 12.28 -38.15 -5.78
CA ALA A 129 12.64 -38.65 -7.11
C ALA A 129 13.74 -39.73 -7.03
N TRP A 130 14.77 -39.47 -6.24
CA TRP A 130 15.84 -40.46 -6.00
C TRP A 130 15.33 -41.72 -5.28
N ALA A 131 14.57 -41.61 -4.22
CA ALA A 131 14.05 -42.72 -3.44
C ALA A 131 13.12 -43.62 -4.26
N LEU A 132 12.32 -43.04 -5.14
CA LEU A 132 11.36 -43.77 -5.98
C LEU A 132 12.04 -44.46 -7.20
N PHE A 133 13.06 -43.84 -7.77
CA PHE A 133 13.63 -44.25 -9.06
C PHE A 133 15.13 -44.50 -9.06
N GLY A 134 15.89 -44.12 -8.01
CA GLY A 134 17.36 -44.12 -8.03
C GLY A 134 18.02 -45.47 -7.81
N ALA A 135 17.40 -46.45 -7.14
CA ALA A 135 18.09 -47.66 -6.70
C ALA A 135 17.80 -48.92 -7.55
N ALA A 136 16.70 -49.02 -8.27
CA ALA A 136 16.28 -50.25 -8.96
C ALA A 136 15.48 -50.03 -10.25
N ARG A 137 15.42 -48.80 -10.78
CA ARG A 137 14.56 -48.40 -11.91
C ARG A 137 15.36 -47.58 -12.93
N PRO A 138 14.86 -47.42 -14.16
CA PRO A 138 15.60 -46.65 -15.17
C PRO A 138 15.86 -45.24 -14.68
N VAL A 139 17.12 -44.83 -14.66
CA VAL A 139 17.62 -43.50 -14.27
C VAL A 139 16.85 -42.39 -15.05
N ALA A 140 16.46 -42.69 -16.29
CA ALA A 140 15.62 -41.83 -17.12
C ALA A 140 14.33 -41.36 -16.43
N ALA A 141 13.65 -42.22 -15.67
CA ALA A 141 12.42 -41.84 -14.98
C ALA A 141 12.67 -40.83 -13.85
N MET A 142 13.81 -40.98 -13.13
CA MET A 142 14.23 -40.02 -12.11
C MET A 142 14.53 -38.66 -12.74
N GLU A 143 15.28 -38.63 -13.83
CA GLU A 143 15.67 -37.41 -14.54
C GLU A 143 14.44 -36.65 -15.08
N LEU A 144 13.51 -37.37 -15.72
CA LEU A 144 12.23 -36.75 -16.16
C LEU A 144 11.43 -36.13 -15.01
N VAL A 145 11.42 -36.77 -13.83
CA VAL A 145 10.78 -36.20 -12.65
C VAL A 145 11.54 -34.94 -12.19
N LEU A 146 12.86 -34.94 -12.21
CA LEU A 146 13.66 -33.76 -11.87
C LEU A 146 13.42 -32.60 -12.87
N ALA A 147 13.40 -32.90 -14.19
CA ALA A 147 13.09 -31.88 -15.21
C ALA A 147 11.69 -31.28 -15.05
N ALA A 148 10.69 -32.09 -14.69
CA ALA A 148 9.33 -31.62 -14.39
C ALA A 148 9.31 -30.59 -13.24
N GLY A 149 10.27 -30.63 -12.33
CA GLY A 149 10.44 -29.67 -11.24
C GLY A 149 10.55 -28.21 -11.72
N ILE A 150 11.00 -27.95 -12.96
CA ILE A 150 11.05 -26.61 -13.55
C ILE A 150 9.63 -26.03 -13.67
N ALA A 151 8.67 -26.81 -14.16
CA ALA A 151 7.27 -26.39 -14.29
C ALA A 151 6.58 -26.26 -12.92
N LEU A 152 7.06 -26.99 -11.90
CA LEU A 152 6.49 -27.02 -10.55
C LEU A 152 7.00 -25.90 -9.64
N VAL A 153 7.93 -25.06 -10.07
CA VAL A 153 8.51 -23.96 -9.28
C VAL A 153 7.44 -23.07 -8.60
N PRO A 154 6.34 -22.64 -9.26
CA PRO A 154 5.29 -21.86 -8.59
C PRO A 154 4.61 -22.62 -7.45
N VAL A 155 4.48 -23.94 -7.59
CA VAL A 155 3.91 -24.84 -6.56
C VAL A 155 4.88 -25.01 -5.41
N PHE A 156 6.18 -25.11 -5.68
CA PHE A 156 7.21 -25.19 -4.62
C PHE A 156 7.19 -23.95 -3.73
N VAL A 157 7.03 -22.75 -4.31
CA VAL A 157 6.90 -21.51 -3.53
C VAL A 157 5.63 -21.52 -2.69
N LEU A 158 4.50 -22.01 -3.22
CA LEU A 158 3.25 -22.13 -2.47
C LEU A 158 3.39 -23.13 -1.31
N LEU A 159 4.00 -24.29 -1.54
CA LEU A 159 4.27 -25.28 -0.50
C LEU A 159 5.21 -24.72 0.57
N ALA A 160 6.27 -24.03 0.16
CA ALA A 160 7.18 -23.37 1.09
C ALA A 160 6.47 -22.32 1.95
N ALA A 161 5.55 -21.55 1.36
CA ALA A 161 4.72 -20.59 2.11
C ALA A 161 3.80 -21.30 3.11
N LEU A 162 3.22 -22.44 2.76
CA LEU A 162 2.39 -23.26 3.65
C LEU A 162 3.20 -23.86 4.80
N VAL A 163 4.40 -24.40 4.52
CA VAL A 163 5.31 -24.92 5.54
C VAL A 163 5.77 -23.82 6.51
N ASN A 164 6.04 -22.62 5.98
CA ASN A 164 6.47 -21.48 6.79
C ASN A 164 5.31 -20.82 7.58
N TYR A 165 4.06 -21.08 7.19
CA TYR A 165 2.87 -20.42 7.76
C TYR A 165 2.76 -20.54 9.30
N PRO A 166 2.88 -21.74 9.93
CA PRO A 166 2.77 -21.85 11.38
C PRO A 166 3.86 -21.05 12.12
N PHE A 167 5.08 -21.02 11.59
CA PHE A 167 6.17 -20.24 12.16
C PHE A 167 5.88 -18.74 12.07
N GLU A 168 5.37 -18.27 10.93
CA GLU A 168 4.97 -16.87 10.76
C GLU A 168 3.85 -16.48 11.72
N GLN A 169 2.87 -17.34 11.97
CA GLN A 169 1.81 -17.08 12.95
C GLN A 169 2.35 -17.03 14.37
N LEU A 170 3.28 -17.91 14.72
CA LEU A 170 3.93 -17.90 16.04
C LEU A 170 4.73 -16.60 16.25
N PHE A 171 5.50 -16.16 15.25
CA PHE A 171 6.23 -14.88 15.30
C PHE A 171 5.28 -13.70 15.45
N LYS A 172 4.23 -13.62 14.62
CA LYS A 172 3.22 -12.55 14.71
C LYS A 172 2.59 -12.51 16.11
N ARG A 173 2.17 -13.68 16.63
CA ARG A 173 1.57 -13.77 17.97
C ARG A 173 2.55 -13.33 19.06
N ARG A 174 3.83 -13.72 18.98
CA ARG A 174 4.85 -13.30 19.95
C ARG A 174 5.06 -11.78 19.94
N TYR A 175 5.17 -11.17 18.76
CA TYR A 175 5.29 -9.72 18.64
C TYR A 175 4.04 -9.01 19.18
N PHE A 176 2.85 -9.48 18.80
CA PHE A 176 1.59 -8.94 19.27
C PHE A 176 1.45 -9.00 20.79
N LEU A 177 1.70 -10.16 21.39
CA LEU A 177 1.62 -10.35 22.84
C LEU A 177 2.68 -9.54 23.59
N GLY A 178 3.91 -9.49 23.08
CA GLY A 178 4.98 -8.68 23.66
C GLY A 178 4.65 -7.19 23.66
N ALA A 179 4.15 -6.66 22.52
CA ALA A 179 3.71 -5.27 22.41
C ALA A 179 2.52 -4.96 23.34
N LYS A 180 1.53 -5.86 23.38
CA LYS A 180 0.37 -5.74 24.27
C LYS A 180 0.78 -5.70 25.74
N ALA A 181 1.70 -6.58 26.17
CA ALA A 181 2.22 -6.60 27.53
C ALA A 181 2.99 -5.30 27.87
N LYS A 182 3.81 -4.82 26.94
CA LYS A 182 4.56 -3.56 27.10
C LYS A 182 3.64 -2.35 27.24
N LEU A 183 2.56 -2.27 26.47
CA LEU A 183 1.54 -1.21 26.61
C LEU A 183 0.73 -1.37 27.90
N ALA A 184 0.41 -2.60 28.31
CA ALA A 184 -0.35 -2.86 29.53
C ALA A 184 0.41 -2.41 30.80
N ALA A 185 1.74 -2.49 30.78
CA ALA A 185 2.60 -2.02 31.87
C ALA A 185 2.64 -0.49 32.00
N ARG A 186 2.01 0.26 31.08
CA ARG A 186 1.95 1.74 31.06
C ARG A 186 0.52 2.21 31.38
N GLU A 187 0.12 2.16 32.65
CA GLU A 187 -1.24 2.53 33.11
C GLU A 187 -1.40 4.02 32.87
N GLY A 188 -0.95 4.95 32.89
CA GLY A 188 -1.24 6.37 32.63
C GLY A 188 -1.15 6.82 31.16
N LEU A 189 -0.76 5.92 30.24
CA LEU A 189 -0.56 6.26 28.83
C LEU A 189 -1.90 6.49 28.13
N ILE A 190 -2.12 7.71 27.64
CA ILE A 190 -3.27 8.06 26.79
C ILE A 190 -3.07 7.41 25.43
N ARG A 191 -4.04 6.62 24.97
CA ARG A 191 -3.97 5.89 23.70
C ARG A 191 -5.07 6.36 22.78
N ILE A 192 -4.68 6.81 21.59
CA ILE A 192 -5.57 7.36 20.58
C ILE A 192 -5.48 6.49 19.33
N GLY A 193 -6.62 5.96 18.87
CA GLY A 193 -6.74 5.29 17.59
C GLY A 193 -7.23 6.25 16.52
N ILE A 194 -6.63 6.21 15.34
CA ILE A 194 -7.09 6.99 14.17
C ILE A 194 -7.40 6.04 13.03
N THR A 195 -8.63 6.07 12.54
CA THR A 195 -9.04 5.31 11.35
C THR A 195 -9.86 6.18 10.39
N GLY A 196 -10.12 5.66 9.22
CA GLY A 196 -10.90 6.31 8.16
C GLY A 196 -10.50 5.76 6.81
N SER A 197 -11.25 6.10 5.78
CA SER A 197 -10.86 5.80 4.41
C SER A 197 -9.71 6.69 3.98
N TYR A 198 -9.78 7.99 4.22
CA TYR A 198 -8.81 9.00 3.81
C TYR A 198 -8.31 9.82 5.01
N GLY A 199 -7.18 10.51 4.86
CA GLY A 199 -6.68 11.46 5.84
C GLY A 199 -6.01 10.90 7.10
N LYS A 200 -6.02 9.59 7.35
CA LYS A 200 -5.45 8.95 8.55
C LYS A 200 -4.02 9.36 8.87
N THR A 201 -3.13 9.24 7.90
CA THR A 201 -1.70 9.54 8.07
C THR A 201 -1.50 11.04 8.33
N SER A 202 -2.18 11.90 7.56
CA SER A 202 -2.15 13.35 7.76
C SER A 202 -2.68 13.73 9.13
N ALA A 203 -3.86 13.25 9.52
CA ALA A 203 -4.46 13.52 10.84
C ALA A 203 -3.58 13.04 12.00
N LYS A 204 -2.92 11.90 11.86
CA LYS A 204 -1.94 11.39 12.84
C LYS A 204 -0.76 12.34 13.03
N HIS A 205 -0.16 12.83 11.94
CA HIS A 205 0.95 13.78 11.99
C HIS A 205 0.50 15.12 12.57
N MET A 206 -0.64 15.65 12.12
CA MET A 206 -1.24 16.88 12.64
C MET A 206 -1.50 16.77 14.14
N LEU A 207 -2.17 15.71 14.57
CA LEU A 207 -2.45 15.47 15.99
C LEU A 207 -1.16 15.33 16.81
N GLY A 208 -0.17 14.60 16.29
CA GLY A 208 1.12 14.44 16.95
C GLY A 208 1.84 15.77 17.17
N THR A 209 1.85 16.65 16.14
CA THR A 209 2.45 17.99 16.20
C THR A 209 1.72 18.88 17.21
N ILE A 210 0.39 18.90 17.19
CA ILE A 210 -0.42 19.71 18.12
C ILE A 210 -0.21 19.23 19.56
N LEU A 211 -0.28 17.91 19.82
CA LEU A 211 -0.12 17.34 21.17
C LEU A 211 1.29 17.52 21.72
N ALA A 212 2.30 17.58 20.87
CA ALA A 212 3.69 17.78 21.28
C ALA A 212 3.93 19.16 21.95
N ARG A 213 2.98 20.10 21.87
CA ARG A 213 3.01 21.37 22.62
C ARG A 213 2.92 21.15 24.14
N ARG A 214 2.28 20.07 24.55
CA ARG A 214 1.98 19.82 25.97
C ARG A 214 2.41 18.43 26.47
N TYR A 215 2.40 17.42 25.58
CA TYR A 215 2.62 16.02 25.94
C TYR A 215 3.81 15.41 25.23
N ARG A 216 4.51 14.52 25.92
CA ARG A 216 5.48 13.63 25.26
C ARG A 216 4.71 12.60 24.45
N THR A 217 4.65 12.83 23.15
CA THR A 217 3.80 12.10 22.21
C THR A 217 4.63 11.18 21.29
N LEU A 218 4.22 9.92 21.18
CA LEU A 218 4.70 8.98 20.17
C LEU A 218 3.57 8.76 19.14
N ILE A 219 3.89 8.90 17.86
CA ILE A 219 3.00 8.53 16.76
C ILE A 219 3.55 7.32 16.02
N THR A 220 2.70 6.49 15.41
CA THR A 220 3.17 5.43 14.51
C THR A 220 3.87 6.06 13.29
N PRO A 221 5.14 5.69 12.98
CA PRO A 221 5.89 6.29 11.88
C PRO A 221 5.33 5.84 10.53
N LYS A 222 5.51 6.67 9.49
CA LYS A 222 5.08 6.36 8.12
C LYS A 222 3.64 5.83 8.10
N SER A 223 3.38 4.78 7.33
CA SER A 223 2.08 4.09 7.24
C SER A 223 2.05 2.79 8.07
N TYR A 224 2.71 2.76 9.24
CA TYR A 224 2.68 1.60 10.14
C TYR A 224 1.32 1.52 10.84
N ASN A 225 0.35 0.92 10.14
CA ASN A 225 -1.06 0.86 10.52
C ASN A 225 -1.63 -0.57 10.56
N THR A 226 -0.74 -1.58 10.53
CA THR A 226 -1.08 -2.99 10.66
C THR A 226 -0.66 -3.54 12.02
N PRO A 227 -1.27 -4.65 12.54
CA PRO A 227 -0.91 -5.22 13.85
C PRO A 227 0.60 -5.47 14.02
N MET A 228 1.26 -5.99 12.98
CA MET A 228 2.71 -6.23 13.03
C MET A 228 3.52 -4.92 13.03
N GLY A 229 3.14 -3.94 12.18
CA GLY A 229 3.79 -2.63 12.13
C GLY A 229 3.68 -1.89 13.45
N VAL A 230 2.48 -1.84 14.03
CA VAL A 230 2.20 -1.21 15.32
C VAL A 230 2.93 -1.95 16.46
N SER A 231 2.92 -3.30 16.47
CA SER A 231 3.66 -4.08 17.47
C SER A 231 5.15 -3.78 17.44
N ARG A 232 5.71 -3.63 16.24
CA ARG A 232 7.11 -3.28 16.04
C ARG A 232 7.43 -1.89 16.63
N VAL A 233 6.61 -0.89 16.34
CA VAL A 233 6.77 0.47 16.89
C VAL A 233 6.79 0.43 18.42
N ILE A 234 5.84 -0.28 19.03
CA ILE A 234 5.73 -0.40 20.49
C ILE A 234 6.97 -1.08 21.09
N LEU A 235 7.47 -2.15 20.45
CA LEU A 235 8.60 -2.90 20.97
C LEU A 235 9.95 -2.19 20.80
N GLU A 236 10.14 -1.46 19.68
CA GLU A 236 11.39 -0.78 19.35
C GLU A 236 11.56 0.58 20.02
N ASN A 237 10.48 1.23 20.48
CA ASN A 237 10.56 2.52 21.17
C ASN A 237 10.53 2.35 22.68
N ASP A 238 11.25 3.21 23.39
CA ASP A 238 11.08 3.35 24.82
C ASP A 238 9.76 4.08 25.12
N LEU A 239 8.96 3.51 26.01
CA LEU A 239 7.69 4.10 26.45
C LEU A 239 7.81 4.82 27.79
N GLU A 240 9.01 4.87 28.40
CA GLU A 240 9.20 5.54 29.68
C GLU A 240 9.03 7.06 29.53
N GLY A 241 8.23 7.65 30.42
CA GLY A 241 7.87 9.07 30.36
C GLY A 241 6.99 9.47 29.18
N LEU A 242 6.55 8.53 28.34
CA LEU A 242 5.58 8.80 27.29
C LEU A 242 4.20 9.03 27.90
N GLU A 243 3.50 10.09 27.47
CA GLU A 243 2.18 10.48 27.96
C GLU A 243 1.07 10.15 26.97
N VAL A 244 1.34 10.26 25.66
CA VAL A 244 0.36 10.00 24.59
C VAL A 244 0.95 9.10 23.52
N PHE A 245 0.19 8.07 23.13
CA PHE A 245 0.47 7.22 21.97
C PHE A 245 -0.64 7.34 20.94
N VAL A 246 -0.32 7.85 19.74
CA VAL A 246 -1.24 7.99 18.61
C VAL A 246 -0.98 6.88 17.61
N CYS A 247 -1.97 6.03 17.40
CA CYS A 247 -1.89 4.87 16.53
C CYS A 247 -2.77 5.02 15.29
N GLU A 248 -2.15 5.05 14.11
CA GLU A 248 -2.88 4.89 12.86
C GLU A 248 -3.35 3.44 12.70
N MET A 249 -4.64 3.25 12.37
CA MET A 249 -5.28 1.94 12.24
C MET A 249 -5.81 1.74 10.81
N GLY A 250 -5.10 0.93 10.04
CA GLY A 250 -5.47 0.55 8.68
C GLY A 250 -6.30 -0.74 8.65
N ALA A 251 -7.14 -0.90 7.63
CA ALA A 251 -7.87 -2.13 7.39
C ALA A 251 -8.02 -2.42 5.90
N ARG A 252 -7.92 -3.70 5.54
CA ARG A 252 -8.28 -4.27 4.24
C ARG A 252 -9.39 -5.32 4.33
N TYR A 253 -9.65 -5.83 5.55
CA TYR A 253 -10.66 -6.85 5.84
C TYR A 253 -11.43 -6.49 7.10
N ARG A 254 -12.63 -7.04 7.23
CA ARG A 254 -13.42 -6.96 8.48
C ARG A 254 -12.63 -7.58 9.63
N GLY A 255 -12.63 -6.93 10.80
CA GLY A 255 -11.91 -7.35 11.99
C GLY A 255 -10.49 -6.80 12.13
N ASP A 256 -9.92 -6.18 11.08
CA ASP A 256 -8.56 -5.63 11.14
C ASP A 256 -8.44 -4.51 12.18
N ILE A 257 -9.44 -3.61 12.26
CA ILE A 257 -9.45 -2.54 13.26
C ILE A 257 -9.66 -3.12 14.66
N ARG A 258 -10.55 -4.10 14.79
CA ARG A 258 -10.78 -4.80 16.08
C ARG A 258 -9.50 -5.48 16.60
N GLU A 259 -8.70 -6.10 15.72
CA GLU A 259 -7.40 -6.67 16.09
C GLU A 259 -6.45 -5.59 16.61
N LEU A 260 -6.37 -4.45 15.92
CA LEU A 260 -5.55 -3.30 16.35
C LEU A 260 -6.04 -2.70 17.67
N CYS A 261 -7.35 -2.58 17.86
CA CYS A 261 -7.91 -2.15 19.14
C CYS A 261 -7.61 -3.14 20.28
N GLY A 262 -7.61 -4.45 20.00
CA GLY A 262 -7.20 -5.49 20.93
C GLY A 262 -5.73 -5.39 21.35
N LEU A 263 -4.87 -4.85 20.50
CA LEU A 263 -3.46 -4.56 20.77
C LEU A 263 -3.29 -3.26 21.57
N VAL A 264 -3.83 -2.15 21.04
CA VAL A 264 -3.57 -0.78 21.52
C VAL A 264 -4.47 -0.41 22.70
N ARG A 265 -5.72 -0.89 22.72
CA ARG A 265 -6.78 -0.51 23.66
C ARG A 265 -6.93 1.02 23.73
N PRO A 266 -7.35 1.67 22.65
CA PRO A 266 -7.49 3.13 22.60
C PRO A 266 -8.58 3.59 23.58
N ARG A 267 -8.35 4.72 24.24
CA ARG A 267 -9.37 5.46 25.00
C ARG A 267 -10.09 6.47 24.14
N TYR A 268 -9.41 6.97 23.10
CA TYR A 268 -9.92 7.97 22.17
C TYR A 268 -9.86 7.42 20.74
N GLY A 269 -10.93 7.66 19.98
CA GLY A 269 -11.05 7.17 18.60
C GLY A 269 -11.39 8.29 17.63
N LEU A 270 -10.49 8.64 16.70
CA LEU A 270 -10.73 9.61 15.65
C LEU A 270 -11.07 8.92 14.34
N ILE A 271 -12.24 9.22 13.78
CA ILE A 271 -12.62 8.88 12.41
C ILE A 271 -12.37 10.10 11.52
N THR A 272 -11.52 9.96 10.50
CA THR A 272 -11.17 11.09 9.61
C THR A 272 -12.21 11.30 8.51
N SER A 273 -12.56 10.24 7.80
CA SER A 273 -13.62 10.22 6.78
C SER A 273 -13.95 8.79 6.41
N ILE A 274 -15.12 8.54 5.86
CA ILE A 274 -15.53 7.23 5.33
C ILE A 274 -16.04 7.41 3.91
N GLY A 275 -15.45 6.65 2.97
CA GLY A 275 -15.81 6.66 1.55
C GLY A 275 -15.35 5.39 0.85
N LYS A 276 -15.51 5.34 -0.46
CA LYS A 276 -15.16 4.18 -1.31
C LYS A 276 -13.64 4.00 -1.37
N GLN A 277 -13.12 3.04 -0.63
CA GLN A 277 -11.71 2.65 -0.61
C GLN A 277 -11.57 1.13 -0.50
N HIS A 278 -10.56 0.53 -1.15
CA HIS A 278 -10.27 -0.91 -1.12
C HIS A 278 -11.50 -1.80 -1.42
N LEU A 279 -12.35 -1.38 -2.37
CA LEU A 279 -13.57 -2.13 -2.74
C LEU A 279 -13.26 -3.53 -3.30
N GLU A 280 -12.06 -3.76 -3.84
CA GLU A 280 -11.61 -5.11 -4.23
C GLU A 280 -11.62 -6.11 -3.06
N THR A 281 -11.35 -5.65 -1.84
CA THR A 281 -11.26 -6.52 -0.65
C THR A 281 -12.49 -6.46 0.23
N PHE A 282 -13.12 -5.29 0.37
CA PHE A 282 -14.34 -5.13 1.16
C PHE A 282 -15.61 -5.51 0.42
N ASN A 283 -15.62 -5.44 -0.92
CA ASN A 283 -16.74 -5.67 -1.84
C ASN A 283 -17.90 -4.66 -1.72
N THR A 284 -18.19 -4.09 -0.55
CA THR A 284 -19.29 -3.15 -0.32
C THR A 284 -18.86 -1.99 0.57
N LEU A 285 -19.52 -0.83 0.41
CA LEU A 285 -19.31 0.33 1.27
C LEU A 285 -19.70 0.03 2.73
N ASP A 286 -20.78 -0.74 2.95
CA ASP A 286 -21.20 -1.13 4.30
C ASP A 286 -20.13 -1.95 5.05
N ALA A 287 -19.35 -2.75 4.32
CA ALA A 287 -18.22 -3.47 4.90
C ALA A 287 -17.10 -2.50 5.32
N VAL A 288 -16.85 -1.44 4.56
CA VAL A 288 -15.91 -0.38 4.93
C VAL A 288 -16.42 0.34 6.19
N VAL A 289 -17.67 0.79 6.18
CA VAL A 289 -18.32 1.49 7.29
C VAL A 289 -18.24 0.68 8.58
N SER A 290 -18.73 -0.58 8.56
CA SER A 290 -18.73 -1.45 9.73
C SER A 290 -17.33 -1.71 10.27
N THR A 291 -16.33 -1.89 9.38
CA THR A 291 -14.95 -2.11 9.81
C THR A 291 -14.33 -0.87 10.47
N LYS A 292 -14.58 0.34 9.93
CA LYS A 292 -14.07 1.56 10.56
C LYS A 292 -14.75 1.84 11.90
N PHE A 293 -16.03 1.50 12.02
CA PHE A 293 -16.79 1.63 13.25
C PHE A 293 -16.31 0.70 14.37
N GLU A 294 -15.60 -0.40 14.06
CA GLU A 294 -14.94 -1.26 15.06
C GLU A 294 -14.04 -0.49 16.04
N LEU A 295 -13.48 0.68 15.64
CA LEU A 295 -12.72 1.54 16.52
C LEU A 295 -13.62 2.11 17.63
N VAL A 296 -14.80 2.59 17.27
CA VAL A 296 -15.77 3.18 18.21
C VAL A 296 -16.34 2.13 19.15
N GLU A 297 -16.70 0.95 18.62
CA GLU A 297 -17.18 -0.19 19.39
C GLU A 297 -16.16 -0.71 20.43
N ALA A 298 -14.88 -0.46 20.20
CA ALA A 298 -13.80 -0.91 21.07
C ALA A 298 -13.40 0.10 22.16
N LEU A 299 -13.96 1.30 22.17
CA LEU A 299 -13.67 2.30 23.17
C LEU A 299 -14.27 1.90 24.53
N PRO A 300 -13.59 2.21 25.64
CA PRO A 300 -14.16 2.01 26.97
C PRO A 300 -15.28 3.01 27.27
N GLU A 301 -16.08 2.77 28.31
CA GLU A 301 -17.18 3.64 28.72
C GLU A 301 -16.76 5.09 29.01
N ASP A 302 -15.53 5.27 29.52
CA ASP A 302 -14.91 6.58 29.77
C ASP A 302 -14.09 7.12 28.57
N GLY A 303 -14.23 6.49 27.42
CA GLY A 303 -13.62 6.90 26.16
C GLY A 303 -14.42 7.96 25.42
N CYS A 304 -13.85 8.50 24.31
CA CYS A 304 -14.56 9.44 23.45
C CYS A 304 -14.26 9.17 21.96
N ALA A 305 -15.29 9.22 21.13
CA ALA A 305 -15.20 9.10 19.68
C ALA A 305 -15.37 10.45 19.00
N PHE A 306 -14.53 10.73 17.98
CA PHE A 306 -14.52 11.99 17.25
C PHE A 306 -14.92 11.77 15.79
N PHE A 307 -15.87 12.55 15.29
CA PHE A 307 -16.45 12.38 13.96
C PHE A 307 -16.42 13.69 13.16
N PRO A 308 -16.16 13.63 11.84
CA PRO A 308 -16.34 14.78 10.96
C PRO A 308 -17.82 14.98 10.62
N ALA A 309 -18.28 16.22 10.71
CA ALA A 309 -19.64 16.60 10.33
C ALA A 309 -19.85 16.69 8.81
N ASP A 310 -18.79 16.98 8.08
CA ASP A 310 -18.83 17.16 6.62
C ASP A 310 -18.93 15.84 5.83
N ASN A 311 -19.11 14.69 6.50
CA ASN A 311 -19.30 13.38 5.89
C ASN A 311 -20.59 12.73 6.39
N GLU A 312 -21.59 12.58 5.53
CA GLU A 312 -22.92 12.04 5.87
C GLU A 312 -22.86 10.67 6.55
N ILE A 313 -21.97 9.79 6.09
CA ILE A 313 -21.80 8.45 6.70
C ILE A 313 -21.30 8.61 8.13
N CYS A 314 -20.33 9.49 8.36
CA CYS A 314 -19.80 9.74 9.70
C CYS A 314 -20.85 10.39 10.62
N LEU A 315 -21.70 11.29 10.11
CA LEU A 315 -22.83 11.82 10.87
C LEU A 315 -23.82 10.72 11.29
N GLY A 316 -24.17 9.81 10.38
CA GLY A 316 -25.01 8.66 10.72
C GLY A 316 -24.37 7.73 11.75
N LEU A 317 -23.03 7.62 11.78
CA LEU A 317 -22.31 6.90 12.82
C LEU A 317 -22.31 7.66 14.15
N TYR A 318 -22.10 8.97 14.11
CA TYR A 318 -22.19 9.84 15.27
C TYR A 318 -23.55 9.70 15.97
N ASP A 319 -24.67 9.79 15.22
CA ASP A 319 -26.02 9.75 15.78
C ASP A 319 -26.31 8.45 16.56
N ARG A 320 -25.80 7.31 16.09
CA ARG A 320 -26.01 5.99 16.73
C ARG A 320 -24.92 5.57 17.72
N THR A 321 -23.91 6.40 17.95
CA THR A 321 -22.87 6.15 18.96
C THR A 321 -23.41 6.52 20.35
N GLU A 322 -23.31 5.60 21.31
CA GLU A 322 -23.80 5.79 22.69
C GLU A 322 -22.72 6.29 23.63
N THR A 323 -21.43 5.95 23.37
CA THR A 323 -20.28 6.45 24.12
C THR A 323 -20.12 7.97 23.96
N ASP A 324 -19.34 8.60 24.84
CA ASP A 324 -19.01 10.02 24.72
C ASP A 324 -18.44 10.32 23.33
N LYS A 325 -18.91 11.39 22.72
CA LYS A 325 -18.64 11.70 21.31
C LYS A 325 -18.53 13.20 21.09
N ALA A 326 -17.71 13.56 20.13
CA ALA A 326 -17.51 14.94 19.70
C ALA A 326 -17.61 15.06 18.17
N LEU A 327 -18.07 16.20 17.72
CA LEU A 327 -18.30 16.51 16.31
C LEU A 327 -17.46 17.71 15.89
N PHE A 328 -16.79 17.61 14.74
CA PHE A 328 -15.97 18.71 14.20
C PHE A 328 -16.20 18.89 12.71
N GLY A 329 -16.07 20.11 12.22
CA GLY A 329 -16.24 20.36 10.78
C GLY A 329 -16.42 21.82 10.42
N PHE A 330 -16.74 22.03 9.14
CA PHE A 330 -17.09 23.34 8.59
C PHE A 330 -18.58 23.67 8.78
N ASP A 331 -19.42 22.63 8.70
CA ASP A 331 -20.88 22.77 8.88
C ASP A 331 -21.40 21.59 9.71
N GLY A 332 -22.09 21.90 10.79
CA GLY A 332 -22.70 20.92 11.68
C GLY A 332 -24.00 20.32 11.16
N GLN A 333 -24.53 20.79 10.02
CA GLN A 333 -25.80 20.37 9.46
C GLN A 333 -26.94 20.42 10.51
N GLY A 334 -27.02 21.53 11.27
CA GLY A 334 -27.97 21.74 12.36
C GLY A 334 -27.55 21.10 13.71
N ARG A 335 -26.40 20.44 13.82
CA ARG A 335 -25.82 19.95 15.07
C ARG A 335 -24.77 20.92 15.60
N MET A 336 -24.62 20.95 16.93
CA MET A 336 -23.56 21.73 17.55
C MET A 336 -22.22 21.03 17.36
N LEU A 337 -21.23 21.77 16.86
CA LEU A 337 -19.86 21.31 16.70
C LEU A 337 -19.05 21.57 17.98
N ASP A 338 -18.21 20.62 18.38
CA ASP A 338 -17.25 20.80 19.46
C ASP A 338 -16.04 21.61 18.99
N ILE A 339 -15.66 21.46 17.71
CA ILE A 339 -14.70 22.32 17.02
C ILE A 339 -15.27 22.68 15.65
N ALA A 340 -15.38 23.97 15.38
CA ALA A 340 -15.82 24.54 14.13
C ALA A 340 -14.73 25.41 13.49
N VAL A 341 -14.94 25.77 12.23
CA VAL A 341 -14.09 26.72 11.50
C VAL A 341 -14.92 27.82 10.87
N ASP A 342 -14.42 29.05 10.93
CA ASP A 342 -14.95 30.22 10.23
C ASP A 342 -13.82 30.95 9.48
N ASP A 343 -14.20 31.85 8.59
CA ASP A 343 -13.28 32.68 7.79
C ASP A 343 -12.13 31.87 7.15
N TYR A 344 -12.47 30.70 6.55
CA TYR A 344 -11.50 29.89 5.82
C TYR A 344 -11.05 30.59 4.54
N ARG A 345 -9.75 30.81 4.44
CA ARG A 345 -9.10 31.48 3.29
C ARG A 345 -7.98 30.58 2.76
N PRO A 346 -8.21 29.86 1.65
CA PRO A 346 -7.14 29.15 0.96
C PRO A 346 -6.18 30.16 0.30
N GLY A 347 -4.91 29.81 0.24
CA GLY A 347 -3.87 30.59 -0.43
C GLY A 347 -2.78 29.72 -1.04
N PRO A 348 -1.94 30.26 -1.93
CA PRO A 348 -0.91 29.51 -2.65
C PRO A 348 0.25 29.03 -1.74
N ASN A 349 0.29 29.46 -0.49
CA ASN A 349 1.31 29.12 0.49
C ASN A 349 0.73 28.43 1.73
N GLY A 350 -0.54 27.97 1.65
CA GLY A 350 -1.22 27.38 2.77
C GLY A 350 -2.60 27.97 2.98
N SER A 351 -3.15 27.81 4.17
CA SER A 351 -4.50 28.25 4.51
C SER A 351 -4.52 29.03 5.82
N SER A 352 -5.47 29.95 5.96
CA SER A 352 -5.77 30.61 7.23
C SER A 352 -7.26 30.50 7.56
N PHE A 353 -7.60 30.40 8.84
CA PHE A 353 -8.97 30.23 9.31
C PHE A 353 -9.10 30.62 10.78
N THR A 354 -10.32 30.81 11.24
CA THR A 354 -10.64 31.00 12.65
C THR A 354 -11.20 29.69 13.21
N LEU A 355 -10.56 29.14 14.22
CA LEU A 355 -11.02 27.96 14.95
C LEU A 355 -11.95 28.41 16.07
N ILE A 356 -13.08 27.72 16.25
CA ILE A 356 -14.11 28.03 17.24
C ILE A 356 -14.36 26.76 18.06
N ASP A 357 -14.30 26.84 19.38
CA ASP A 357 -14.69 25.73 20.27
C ASP A 357 -16.19 25.79 20.62
N ARG A 358 -16.65 24.74 21.31
CA ARG A 358 -18.06 24.59 21.71
C ARG A 358 -18.57 25.72 22.61
N GLU A 359 -17.67 26.33 23.38
CA GLU A 359 -17.97 27.46 24.28
C GLU A 359 -18.02 28.81 23.53
N GLY A 360 -17.69 28.82 22.24
CA GLY A 360 -17.64 30.01 21.40
C GLY A 360 -16.35 30.81 21.50
N SER A 361 -15.31 30.24 22.17
CA SER A 361 -13.99 30.85 22.18
C SER A 361 -13.33 30.68 20.80
N THR A 362 -12.57 31.68 20.36
CA THR A 362 -12.01 31.71 19.01
C THR A 362 -10.49 31.95 19.02
N VAL A 363 -9.79 31.38 18.01
CA VAL A 363 -8.38 31.69 17.77
C VAL A 363 -8.10 31.70 16.26
N ARG A 364 -7.25 32.63 15.81
CA ARG A 364 -6.79 32.67 14.41
C ARG A 364 -5.69 31.65 14.19
N CYS A 365 -5.88 30.80 13.18
CA CYS A 365 -4.91 29.76 12.78
C CYS A 365 -4.35 30.03 11.39
N THR A 366 -3.08 29.66 11.18
CA THR A 366 -2.42 29.63 9.88
C THR A 366 -1.69 28.29 9.73
N THR A 367 -1.68 27.75 8.52
CA THR A 367 -0.98 26.50 8.20
C THR A 367 -0.39 26.55 6.81
N ALA A 368 0.74 25.89 6.58
CA ALA A 368 1.35 25.73 5.26
C ALA A 368 0.60 24.70 4.39
N LEU A 369 -0.40 23.99 4.94
CA LEU A 369 -1.13 22.96 4.23
C LEU A 369 -2.17 23.54 3.27
N LEU A 370 -2.26 22.93 2.09
CA LEU A 370 -3.21 23.28 1.03
C LEU A 370 -4.49 22.45 1.15
N GLY A 371 -5.60 23.08 0.76
CA GLY A 371 -6.87 22.41 0.57
C GLY A 371 -7.72 22.24 1.84
N ARG A 372 -9.04 22.31 1.64
CA ARG A 372 -10.07 22.23 2.69
C ARG A 372 -9.99 20.93 3.49
N HIS A 373 -9.67 19.80 2.83
CA HIS A 373 -9.57 18.48 3.49
C HIS A 373 -8.44 18.41 4.52
N ASN A 374 -7.32 19.14 4.32
CA ASN A 374 -6.27 19.24 5.33
C ASN A 374 -6.75 20.04 6.55
N VAL A 375 -7.50 21.12 6.32
CA VAL A 375 -8.14 21.85 7.42
C VAL A 375 -9.12 20.93 8.16
N GLN A 376 -9.93 20.13 7.45
CA GLN A 376 -10.80 19.13 8.06
C GLN A 376 -10.05 18.15 8.97
N ASN A 377 -8.90 17.64 8.53
CA ASN A 377 -8.05 16.77 9.37
C ASN A 377 -7.46 17.53 10.57
N ILE A 378 -7.12 18.82 10.40
CA ILE A 378 -6.68 19.71 11.49
C ILE A 378 -7.80 19.89 12.52
N LEU A 379 -9.06 20.09 12.08
CA LEU A 379 -10.19 20.22 13.01
C LEU A 379 -10.39 18.97 13.85
N GLY A 380 -10.25 17.78 13.25
CA GLY A 380 -10.28 16.51 13.97
C GLY A 380 -9.15 16.40 15.01
N ALA A 381 -7.93 16.78 14.63
CA ALA A 381 -6.80 16.81 15.55
C ALA A 381 -6.98 17.83 16.69
N ALA A 382 -7.48 19.03 16.36
CA ALA A 382 -7.79 20.07 17.33
C ALA A 382 -8.90 19.64 18.31
N CYS A 383 -9.93 18.94 17.83
CA CYS A 383 -11.01 18.42 18.65
C CYS A 383 -10.50 17.41 19.69
N VAL A 384 -9.63 16.48 19.26
CA VAL A 384 -8.96 15.55 20.17
C VAL A 384 -8.07 16.29 21.17
N ALA A 385 -7.25 17.25 20.72
CA ALA A 385 -6.36 18.03 21.58
C ALA A 385 -7.12 18.86 22.62
N ARG A 386 -8.23 19.49 22.21
CA ARG A 386 -9.12 20.25 23.12
C ARG A 386 -9.73 19.35 24.18
N LYS A 387 -10.17 18.13 23.83
CA LYS A 387 -10.67 17.11 24.77
C LYS A 387 -9.59 16.68 25.77
N LEU A 388 -8.33 16.68 25.36
CA LEU A 388 -7.19 16.40 26.25
C LEU A 388 -6.73 17.62 27.06
N GLY A 389 -7.41 18.76 26.96
CA GLY A 389 -7.22 19.93 27.79
C GLY A 389 -6.22 20.95 27.26
N LEU A 390 -5.79 20.90 25.98
CA LEU A 390 -5.02 21.97 25.38
C LEU A 390 -5.90 23.23 25.24
N THR A 391 -5.30 24.39 25.43
CA THR A 391 -5.94 25.67 25.13
C THR A 391 -6.02 25.90 23.63
N LEU A 392 -6.89 26.83 23.19
CA LEU A 392 -6.96 27.19 21.77
C LEU A 392 -5.64 27.79 21.27
N ASP A 393 -4.92 28.55 22.11
CA ASP A 393 -3.62 29.13 21.75
C ASP A 393 -2.56 28.03 21.55
N GLU A 394 -2.46 27.03 22.46
CA GLU A 394 -1.55 25.88 22.29
C GLU A 394 -1.89 25.10 21.01
N ILE A 395 -3.17 24.96 20.68
CA ILE A 395 -3.63 24.29 19.44
C ILE A 395 -3.22 25.12 18.22
N ALA A 396 -3.44 26.44 18.22
CA ALA A 396 -3.07 27.31 17.11
C ALA A 396 -1.55 27.34 16.89
N GLU A 397 -0.75 27.40 17.95
CA GLU A 397 0.70 27.26 17.87
C GLU A 397 1.13 25.91 17.27
N GLY A 398 0.48 24.83 17.68
CA GLY A 398 0.72 23.50 17.11
C GLY A 398 0.36 23.43 15.64
N ILE A 399 -0.78 24.00 15.23
CA ILE A 399 -1.24 24.06 13.83
C ILE A 399 -0.22 24.80 12.96
N ALA A 400 0.34 25.90 13.42
CA ALA A 400 1.34 26.69 12.69
C ALA A 400 2.66 25.92 12.45
N GLN A 401 2.93 24.88 13.25
CA GLN A 401 4.13 24.04 13.14
C GLN A 401 3.91 22.76 12.32
N ILE A 402 2.70 22.54 11.80
CA ILE A 402 2.43 21.35 10.99
C ILE A 402 3.17 21.47 9.65
N GLU A 403 4.07 20.52 9.41
CA GLU A 403 4.76 20.38 8.13
C GLU A 403 3.94 19.51 7.17
N PRO A 404 3.98 19.79 5.84
CA PRO A 404 3.40 18.91 4.83
C PRO A 404 3.96 17.50 4.93
N VAL A 405 3.10 16.50 4.84
CA VAL A 405 3.52 15.09 4.74
C VAL A 405 3.97 14.84 3.30
N GLU A 406 5.12 14.18 3.12
CA GLU A 406 5.63 13.80 1.79
C GLU A 406 4.55 13.09 0.97
N HIS A 407 4.44 13.47 -0.30
CA HIS A 407 3.47 12.94 -1.27
C HIS A 407 1.99 13.10 -0.87
N ARG A 408 1.65 14.17 -0.09
CA ARG A 408 0.29 14.49 0.35
C ARG A 408 0.00 15.98 0.12
N LEU A 409 -0.35 16.35 -1.11
CA LEU A 409 -0.49 17.73 -1.56
C LEU A 409 0.68 18.62 -1.11
N GLN A 410 1.88 18.03 -1.18
CA GLN A 410 3.11 18.72 -0.81
C GLN A 410 3.48 19.74 -1.89
N LEU A 411 3.60 21.00 -1.49
CA LEU A 411 4.03 22.07 -2.39
C LEU A 411 5.56 22.08 -2.48
N ILE A 412 6.10 21.94 -3.69
CA ILE A 412 7.52 21.97 -3.98
C ILE A 412 7.77 23.07 -5.02
N ARG A 413 8.61 24.04 -4.69
CA ARG A 413 9.02 25.09 -5.62
C ARG A 413 10.28 24.70 -6.36
N GLY A 414 10.17 24.49 -7.66
CA GLY A 414 11.30 24.20 -8.51
C GLY A 414 12.20 25.43 -8.75
N ALA A 415 13.51 25.21 -8.84
CA ALA A 415 14.47 26.26 -9.15
C ALA A 415 14.25 26.93 -10.51
N ASN A 416 13.53 26.26 -11.42
CA ASN A 416 13.15 26.74 -12.76
C ASN A 416 11.87 27.60 -12.76
N GLY A 417 11.31 27.95 -11.60
CA GLY A 417 10.08 28.74 -11.48
C GLY A 417 8.79 27.96 -11.71
N VAL A 418 8.86 26.61 -11.86
CA VAL A 418 7.68 25.73 -11.90
C VAL A 418 7.32 25.32 -10.48
N THR A 419 6.04 25.40 -10.17
CA THR A 419 5.50 24.88 -8.91
C THR A 419 5.05 23.43 -9.09
N VAL A 420 5.41 22.54 -8.18
CA VAL A 420 4.98 21.14 -8.17
C VAL A 420 4.12 20.90 -6.94
N ILE A 421 2.95 20.31 -7.15
CA ILE A 421 2.07 19.76 -6.12
C ILE A 421 2.23 18.25 -6.18
N ASP A 422 2.82 17.67 -5.14
CA ASP A 422 3.06 16.24 -5.05
C ASP A 422 1.97 15.59 -4.19
N ASP A 423 1.03 14.89 -4.84
CA ASP A 423 0.00 14.05 -4.22
C ASP A 423 0.07 12.61 -4.75
N ALA A 424 1.29 12.13 -4.92
CA ALA A 424 1.57 10.85 -5.56
C ALA A 424 1.27 9.62 -4.67
N PHE A 425 0.83 9.77 -3.42
CA PHE A 425 0.64 8.64 -2.51
C PHE A 425 -0.82 8.18 -2.41
N ASN A 426 -1.16 7.09 -3.11
CA ASN A 426 -2.42 6.33 -2.95
C ASN A 426 -3.69 7.19 -3.12
N ALA A 427 -3.88 7.72 -4.32
CA ALA A 427 -5.04 8.51 -4.69
C ALA A 427 -6.37 7.73 -4.64
N ASN A 428 -7.43 8.46 -4.44
CA ASN A 428 -8.80 7.97 -4.41
C ASN A 428 -9.73 9.03 -5.05
N PRO A 429 -10.95 8.68 -5.46
CA PRO A 429 -11.81 9.62 -6.19
C PRO A 429 -12.04 10.97 -5.50
N GLU A 430 -12.27 10.97 -4.18
CA GLU A 430 -12.52 12.20 -3.40
C GLU A 430 -11.22 13.02 -3.25
N GLY A 431 -10.08 12.35 -2.95
CA GLY A 431 -8.78 13.00 -2.85
C GLY A 431 -8.34 13.64 -4.16
N ALA A 432 -8.52 12.93 -5.28
CA ALA A 432 -8.20 13.43 -6.61
C ALA A 432 -9.04 14.66 -7.00
N GLN A 433 -10.33 14.69 -6.62
CA GLN A 433 -11.17 15.86 -6.81
C GLN A 433 -10.62 17.07 -6.03
N VAL A 434 -10.23 16.86 -4.78
CA VAL A 434 -9.63 17.92 -3.95
C VAL A 434 -8.28 18.38 -4.50
N ALA A 435 -7.45 17.46 -5.02
CA ALA A 435 -6.19 17.82 -5.65
C ALA A 435 -6.39 18.71 -6.88
N LEU A 436 -7.43 18.43 -7.69
CA LEU A 436 -7.84 19.29 -8.81
C LEU A 436 -8.33 20.66 -8.34
N GLU A 437 -9.11 20.74 -7.26
CA GLU A 437 -9.56 22.02 -6.68
C GLU A 437 -8.36 22.87 -6.20
N VAL A 438 -7.38 22.21 -5.57
CA VAL A 438 -6.13 22.88 -5.17
C VAL A 438 -5.37 23.36 -6.40
N LEU A 439 -5.19 22.53 -7.43
CA LEU A 439 -4.53 22.91 -8.68
C LEU A 439 -5.25 24.10 -9.35
N ALA A 440 -6.58 24.08 -9.41
CA ALA A 440 -7.41 25.14 -9.98
C ALA A 440 -7.25 26.49 -9.25
N SER A 441 -6.81 26.50 -7.99
CA SER A 441 -6.54 27.73 -7.23
C SER A 441 -5.27 28.46 -7.67
N PHE A 442 -4.40 27.82 -8.46
CA PHE A 442 -3.19 28.42 -9.00
C PHE A 442 -3.50 29.11 -10.34
N THR A 443 -3.43 30.44 -10.37
CA THR A 443 -3.83 31.27 -11.53
C THR A 443 -2.65 31.94 -12.25
N GLY A 444 -1.40 31.69 -11.81
CA GLY A 444 -0.22 32.37 -12.31
C GLY A 444 0.38 31.83 -13.61
N GLY A 445 -0.07 30.65 -14.09
CA GLY A 445 0.42 29.94 -15.27
C GLY A 445 -0.50 28.80 -15.64
N ARG A 446 -0.03 27.89 -16.52
CA ARG A 446 -0.80 26.70 -16.92
C ARG A 446 -0.82 25.69 -15.78
N ARG A 447 -1.89 24.93 -15.73
CA ARG A 447 -2.14 23.85 -14.79
C ARG A 447 -1.95 22.53 -15.52
N ILE A 448 -0.95 21.78 -15.11
CA ILE A 448 -0.54 20.53 -15.74
C ILE A 448 -0.80 19.39 -14.75
N ILE A 449 -1.49 18.33 -15.16
CA ILE A 449 -1.63 17.13 -14.33
C ILE A 449 -0.83 15.97 -14.91
N VAL A 450 -0.23 15.16 -14.03
CA VAL A 450 0.47 13.91 -14.34
C VAL A 450 -0.17 12.81 -13.53
N THR A 451 -0.83 11.85 -14.18
CA THR A 451 -1.54 10.79 -13.46
C THR A 451 -1.60 9.47 -14.22
N PRO A 452 -1.46 8.33 -13.54
CA PRO A 452 -1.77 7.01 -14.09
C PRO A 452 -3.26 6.63 -13.92
N GLY A 453 -4.07 7.51 -13.32
CA GLY A 453 -5.43 7.25 -12.91
C GLY A 453 -5.56 6.61 -11.54
N LEU A 454 -6.78 6.31 -11.16
CA LEU A 454 -7.17 5.73 -9.88
C LEU A 454 -7.19 4.20 -9.97
N VAL A 455 -6.78 3.51 -8.92
CA VAL A 455 -6.64 2.04 -8.86
C VAL A 455 -7.31 1.45 -7.61
N GLU A 456 -7.38 0.11 -7.53
CA GLU A 456 -7.99 -0.64 -6.42
C GLU A 456 -9.51 -0.40 -6.25
N LEU A 457 -10.20 0.04 -7.29
CA LEU A 457 -11.62 0.39 -7.28
C LEU A 457 -12.54 -0.75 -7.81
N GLY A 458 -11.93 -1.87 -8.18
CA GLY A 458 -12.66 -3.08 -8.59
C GLY A 458 -13.46 -2.86 -9.88
N LYS A 459 -14.77 -3.21 -9.86
CA LYS A 459 -15.63 -3.11 -11.05
C LYS A 459 -15.96 -1.65 -11.44
N GLU A 460 -15.85 -0.72 -10.51
CA GLU A 460 -16.16 0.70 -10.73
C GLU A 460 -14.96 1.49 -11.29
N GLU A 461 -13.78 0.86 -11.42
CA GLU A 461 -12.52 1.54 -11.75
C GLU A 461 -12.58 2.32 -13.08
N ALA A 462 -13.15 1.73 -14.13
CA ALA A 462 -13.26 2.39 -15.42
C ALA A 462 -14.18 3.62 -15.37
N GLU A 463 -15.35 3.51 -14.74
CA GLU A 463 -16.30 4.63 -14.65
C GLU A 463 -15.79 5.75 -13.73
N LEU A 464 -15.14 5.41 -12.62
CA LEU A 464 -14.55 6.41 -11.73
C LEU A 464 -13.37 7.13 -12.39
N ASN A 465 -12.55 6.43 -13.18
CA ASN A 465 -11.49 7.07 -13.98
C ASN A 465 -12.07 7.96 -15.09
N ARG A 466 -13.18 7.54 -15.74
CA ARG A 466 -13.87 8.40 -16.72
C ARG A 466 -14.40 9.68 -16.04
N GLY A 467 -15.02 9.55 -14.86
CA GLY A 467 -15.45 10.69 -14.05
C GLY A 467 -14.30 11.61 -13.66
N PHE A 468 -13.14 11.03 -13.29
CA PHE A 468 -11.92 11.79 -13.01
C PHE A 468 -11.41 12.54 -14.26
N GLY A 469 -11.45 11.88 -15.45
CA GLY A 469 -11.15 12.53 -16.73
C GLY A 469 -12.04 13.76 -17.01
N ARG A 470 -13.34 13.64 -16.75
CA ARG A 470 -14.29 14.78 -16.88
C ARG A 470 -13.93 15.92 -15.93
N ALA A 471 -13.59 15.61 -14.67
CA ALA A 471 -13.16 16.61 -13.69
C ALA A 471 -11.84 17.30 -14.07
N MET A 472 -10.88 16.55 -14.63
CA MET A 472 -9.62 17.11 -15.15
C MET A 472 -9.88 18.14 -16.25
N ALA A 473 -10.80 17.86 -17.20
CA ALA A 473 -11.07 18.73 -18.35
C ALA A 473 -11.42 20.18 -17.94
N ILE A 474 -12.05 20.36 -16.78
CA ILE A 474 -12.45 21.67 -16.26
C ILE A 474 -11.31 22.34 -15.47
N SER A 475 -10.38 21.57 -14.95
CA SER A 475 -9.42 22.01 -13.95
C SER A 475 -8.00 22.24 -14.49
N VAL A 476 -7.64 21.63 -15.62
CA VAL A 476 -6.26 21.62 -16.14
C VAL A 476 -6.18 22.18 -17.55
N ASP A 477 -4.98 22.62 -17.95
CA ASP A 477 -4.67 23.11 -19.28
C ASP A 477 -3.88 22.05 -20.10
N GLU A 478 -3.16 21.13 -19.42
CA GLU A 478 -2.40 20.02 -20.02
C GLU A 478 -2.57 18.75 -19.18
N ALA A 479 -2.79 17.61 -19.82
CA ALA A 479 -2.93 16.32 -19.14
C ALA A 479 -1.88 15.31 -19.64
N ILE A 480 -1.02 14.81 -18.74
CA ILE A 480 -0.03 13.76 -19.00
C ILE A 480 -0.54 12.46 -18.37
N LEU A 481 -1.04 11.55 -19.21
CA LEU A 481 -1.59 10.26 -18.81
C LEU A 481 -0.50 9.20 -18.86
N VAL A 482 -0.23 8.56 -17.72
CA VAL A 482 0.90 7.63 -17.55
C VAL A 482 0.41 6.18 -17.51
N GLY A 483 0.86 5.35 -18.45
CA GLY A 483 0.60 3.91 -18.43
C GLY A 483 0.20 3.30 -19.74
N ALA A 484 -0.19 2.02 -19.72
CA ALA A 484 -0.63 1.30 -20.89
C ALA A 484 -1.92 1.90 -21.49
N PRO A 485 -2.07 1.94 -22.85
CA PRO A 485 -3.22 2.58 -23.52
C PRO A 485 -4.59 2.11 -23.02
N ALA A 486 -4.74 0.82 -22.69
CA ALA A 486 -5.99 0.27 -22.20
C ALA A 486 -6.37 0.78 -20.79
N ARG A 487 -5.37 1.11 -19.96
CA ARG A 487 -5.57 1.63 -18.61
C ARG A 487 -6.00 3.09 -18.62
N ILE A 488 -5.30 3.91 -19.42
CA ILE A 488 -5.55 5.36 -19.49
C ILE A 488 -6.74 5.72 -20.37
N ALA A 489 -7.30 4.75 -21.11
CA ALA A 489 -8.43 4.98 -22.01
C ALA A 489 -9.65 5.63 -21.32
N PRO A 490 -10.10 5.19 -20.11
CA PRO A 490 -11.23 5.84 -19.44
C PRO A 490 -10.96 7.32 -19.09
N LEU A 491 -9.71 7.65 -18.65
CA LEU A 491 -9.32 9.03 -18.37
C LEU A 491 -9.40 9.90 -19.62
N ARG A 492 -8.82 9.42 -20.72
CA ARG A 492 -8.85 10.10 -22.02
C ARG A 492 -10.28 10.29 -22.51
N GLU A 493 -11.11 9.24 -22.42
CA GLU A 493 -12.51 9.32 -22.80
C GLU A 493 -13.24 10.41 -22.02
N GLY A 494 -13.05 10.45 -20.68
CA GLY A 494 -13.64 11.47 -19.83
C GLY A 494 -13.19 12.90 -20.17
N LEU A 495 -11.91 13.11 -20.48
CA LEU A 495 -11.39 14.40 -20.95
C LEU A 495 -12.06 14.83 -22.25
N LEU A 496 -12.15 13.93 -23.24
CA LEU A 496 -12.74 14.21 -24.55
C LEU A 496 -14.26 14.42 -24.50
N GLU A 497 -14.97 13.73 -23.60
CA GLU A 497 -16.42 13.92 -23.36
C GLU A 497 -16.77 15.35 -22.95
N GLU A 498 -15.89 16.02 -22.20
CA GLU A 498 -16.05 17.42 -21.80
C GLU A 498 -15.42 18.41 -22.81
N GLY A 499 -15.01 17.94 -23.98
CA GLY A 499 -14.48 18.80 -25.04
C GLY A 499 -13.04 19.25 -24.85
N PHE A 500 -12.26 18.57 -23.99
CA PHE A 500 -10.84 18.87 -23.82
C PHE A 500 -10.07 18.60 -25.12
N ASP A 501 -9.19 19.51 -25.52
CA ASP A 501 -8.46 19.41 -26.77
C ASP A 501 -7.47 18.24 -26.74
N ARG A 502 -7.53 17.39 -27.76
CA ARG A 502 -6.66 16.22 -27.89
C ARG A 502 -5.17 16.58 -27.97
N GLU A 503 -4.81 17.74 -28.48
CA GLU A 503 -3.42 18.21 -28.59
C GLU A 503 -2.80 18.46 -27.20
N HIS A 504 -3.63 18.69 -26.17
CA HIS A 504 -3.22 18.87 -24.78
C HIS A 504 -3.25 17.57 -23.94
N ILE A 505 -3.51 16.41 -24.59
CA ILE A 505 -3.48 15.08 -23.95
C ILE A 505 -2.19 14.36 -24.36
N HIS A 506 -1.28 14.15 -23.42
CA HIS A 506 0.00 13.48 -23.64
C HIS A 506 -0.04 12.09 -23.00
N GLU A 507 0.01 11.03 -23.82
CA GLU A 507 0.03 9.66 -23.39
C GLU A 507 1.47 9.14 -23.34
N VAL A 508 1.93 8.69 -22.17
CA VAL A 508 3.31 8.22 -21.94
C VAL A 508 3.32 6.88 -21.22
N PRO A 509 4.28 5.99 -21.53
CA PRO A 509 4.30 4.64 -20.95
C PRO A 509 4.76 4.60 -19.49
N GLY A 510 5.51 5.60 -19.00
CA GLY A 510 6.08 5.57 -17.67
C GLY A 510 6.44 6.96 -17.12
N LEU A 511 6.88 6.95 -15.87
CA LEU A 511 7.22 8.17 -15.13
C LEU A 511 8.44 8.89 -15.71
N GLN A 512 9.39 8.16 -16.30
CA GLN A 512 10.57 8.78 -16.95
C GLN A 512 10.13 9.64 -18.14
N GLU A 513 9.30 9.09 -19.02
CA GLU A 513 8.77 9.78 -20.19
C GLU A 513 7.83 10.93 -19.79
N ALA A 514 7.10 10.78 -18.66
CA ALA A 514 6.31 11.86 -18.10
C ALA A 514 7.21 13.02 -17.65
N THR A 515 8.33 12.73 -16.97
CA THR A 515 9.32 13.74 -16.55
C THR A 515 9.91 14.47 -17.75
N GLU A 516 10.22 13.74 -18.84
CA GLU A 516 10.72 14.34 -20.08
C GLU A 516 9.64 15.20 -20.78
N ALA A 517 8.36 14.78 -20.72
CA ALA A 517 7.24 15.57 -21.23
C ALA A 517 7.08 16.88 -20.43
N ILE A 518 7.14 16.82 -19.11
CA ILE A 518 7.10 18.02 -18.24
C ILE A 518 8.26 18.97 -18.59
N ALA A 519 9.47 18.44 -18.74
CA ALA A 519 10.64 19.27 -19.06
C ALA A 519 10.50 20.02 -20.43
N ARG A 520 9.73 19.46 -21.37
CA ARG A 520 9.44 20.11 -22.65
C ARG A 520 8.27 21.11 -22.58
N LEU A 521 7.26 20.80 -21.78
CA LEU A 521 5.99 21.53 -21.74
C LEU A 521 6.01 22.69 -20.72
N ALA A 522 6.52 22.42 -19.51
CA ALA A 522 6.39 23.35 -18.39
C ALA A 522 7.27 24.58 -18.57
N ARG A 523 6.72 25.73 -18.21
CA ARG A 523 7.37 27.06 -18.26
C ARG A 523 7.37 27.68 -16.84
N PRO A 524 8.27 28.64 -16.58
CA PRO A 524 8.21 29.40 -15.33
C PRO A 524 6.82 30.00 -15.10
N GLY A 525 6.26 29.79 -13.91
CA GLY A 525 4.91 30.16 -13.52
C GLY A 525 3.89 29.04 -13.62
N ASP A 526 4.15 27.96 -14.37
CA ASP A 526 3.25 26.80 -14.46
C ASP A 526 3.21 26.02 -13.14
N THR A 527 2.08 25.32 -12.90
CA THR A 527 1.89 24.43 -11.75
C THR A 527 1.64 23.01 -12.25
N VAL A 528 2.41 22.05 -11.75
CA VAL A 528 2.33 20.63 -12.10
C VAL A 528 1.82 19.85 -10.90
N LEU A 529 0.70 19.15 -11.06
CA LEU A 529 0.17 18.20 -10.07
C LEU A 529 0.58 16.78 -10.44
N PHE A 530 1.30 16.12 -9.56
CA PHE A 530 1.47 14.66 -9.61
C PHE A 530 0.36 14.04 -8.77
N GLU A 531 -0.58 13.38 -9.43
CA GLU A 531 -1.72 12.75 -8.79
C GLU A 531 -1.65 11.24 -8.96
N ASN A 532 -1.50 10.55 -7.84
CA ASN A 532 -1.29 9.11 -7.72
C ASN A 532 0.09 8.61 -8.22
N ASP A 533 0.55 7.52 -7.62
CA ASP A 533 1.56 6.60 -8.15
C ASP A 533 0.96 5.19 -8.16
N LEU A 534 1.27 4.42 -9.20
CA LEU A 534 0.77 3.05 -9.28
C LEU A 534 1.41 2.19 -8.18
N PRO A 535 0.62 1.39 -7.44
CA PRO A 535 1.16 0.37 -6.56
C PRO A 535 2.10 -0.57 -7.32
N ASP A 536 3.09 -1.13 -6.61
CA ASP A 536 4.18 -1.94 -7.19
C ASP A 536 3.73 -3.19 -7.96
N ASN A 537 2.51 -3.66 -7.71
CA ASN A 537 1.89 -4.81 -8.38
C ASN A 537 1.10 -4.45 -9.66
N TYR A 538 1.08 -3.16 -10.02
CA TYR A 538 0.41 -2.64 -11.23
C TYR A 538 1.41 -2.35 -12.36
N ASP A 539 2.39 -3.20 -12.59
CA ASP A 539 3.22 -3.14 -13.78
C ASP A 539 2.37 -3.33 -15.04
N GLY A 540 2.44 -2.35 -15.94
CA GLY A 540 1.68 -2.31 -17.17
C GLY A 540 2.02 -3.41 -18.16
#